data_c96cb33d4415f93bbd45a5864b891f76
#
_entry.id   c96cb33d4415f93bbd45a5864b891f76
#
_cell.length_a   1.000
_cell.length_b   1.000
_cell.length_c   1.000
_cell.angle_alpha   90.00
_cell.angle_beta   90.00
_cell.angle_gamma   90.00
#
_symmetry.space_group_name_H-M   'P 1'
#
loop_
_entity.id
_entity.type
_entity.pdbx_description
1 polymer ?
#
loop_
_entity_poly.entity_id
_entity_poly.type
_entity_poly.pdbx_seq_one_letter_code
_entity_poly.pdbx_strand_id
1 'polypeptide(L)'
;MAKFALITGGTKGIGHAVAVCLAKSGYDLLLTYGPDTEEEVNKAVSACSCYGVNVTSLHADISCKKSIADITAFLSGYSIHIDAVVFNAGLTYREAFENIDPDEYERIFFANVHYPVFLLQQIVGRIKPRGSIVFTGSLMGIEPHASSLSYGVSKAAVHALTKNLVKFMAPYNIRVNAIAPGFVDTEWQKNKPEEIRRNIEQKIALGRFCAPEEIAEVFKMLIENNYINGEIVVVDGGYAYK
;
A
#
# COMPACT_ATOMS: atom_id res chain seq x y z
N MET A 1 -7.16 -7.93 23.71
CA MET A 1 -5.82 -7.54 23.21
C MET A 1 -6.05 -6.48 22.14
N ALA A 2 -5.21 -5.45 22.05
CA ALA A 2 -5.24 -4.49 20.99
C ALA A 2 -5.05 -5.18 19.63
N LYS A 3 -5.70 -4.68 18.58
CA LYS A 3 -5.45 -5.12 17.21
C LYS A 3 -4.10 -4.56 16.75
N PHE A 4 -3.42 -5.24 15.83
CA PHE A 4 -2.13 -4.80 15.33
C PHE A 4 -2.11 -4.77 13.80
N ALA A 5 -1.61 -3.68 13.21
CA ALA A 5 -1.44 -3.55 11.77
C ALA A 5 0.01 -3.24 11.38
N LEU A 6 0.50 -3.93 10.36
CA LEU A 6 1.74 -3.62 9.64
C LEU A 6 1.39 -2.84 8.37
N ILE A 7 1.98 -1.66 8.19
CA ILE A 7 1.75 -0.81 7.00
C ILE A 7 3.09 -0.46 6.36
N THR A 8 3.32 -0.95 5.14
CA THR A 8 4.52 -0.54 4.39
C THR A 8 4.32 0.84 3.76
N GLY A 9 5.32 1.73 3.91
CA GLY A 9 5.21 3.12 3.49
C GLY A 9 4.12 3.88 4.26
N GLY A 10 4.06 3.65 5.59
CA GLY A 10 3.01 4.18 6.46
C GLY A 10 3.21 5.63 6.91
N THR A 11 4.28 6.29 6.49
CA THR A 11 4.66 7.63 6.96
C THR A 11 4.17 8.76 6.05
N LYS A 12 3.77 8.47 4.81
CA LYS A 12 3.35 9.47 3.81
C LYS A 12 2.13 9.03 3.00
N GLY A 13 1.46 9.99 2.39
CA GLY A 13 0.41 9.79 1.38
C GLY A 13 -0.71 8.84 1.84
N ILE A 14 -1.07 7.90 0.97
CA ILE A 14 -2.12 6.91 1.25
C ILE A 14 -1.80 6.08 2.49
N GLY A 15 -0.54 5.60 2.62
CA GLY A 15 -0.14 4.78 3.77
C GLY A 15 -0.31 5.50 5.09
N HIS A 16 0.02 6.79 5.15
CA HIS A 16 -0.20 7.60 6.34
C HIS A 16 -1.69 7.80 6.66
N ALA A 17 -2.51 8.09 5.65
CA ALA A 17 -3.95 8.20 5.85
C ALA A 17 -4.56 6.88 6.37
N VAL A 18 -4.10 5.72 5.85
CA VAL A 18 -4.49 4.40 6.36
C VAL A 18 -4.02 4.22 7.80
N ALA A 19 -2.78 4.62 8.13
CA ALA A 19 -2.26 4.55 9.49
C ALA A 19 -3.11 5.33 10.49
N VAL A 20 -3.46 6.58 10.16
CA VAL A 20 -4.34 7.43 10.99
C VAL A 20 -5.73 6.80 11.12
N CYS A 21 -6.30 6.29 10.02
CA CYS A 21 -7.63 5.66 10.02
C CYS A 21 -7.66 4.40 10.92
N LEU A 22 -6.62 3.56 10.87
CA LEU A 22 -6.52 2.37 11.71
C LEU A 22 -6.20 2.72 13.18
N ALA A 23 -5.36 3.75 13.44
CA ALA A 23 -5.13 4.27 14.78
C ALA A 23 -6.43 4.72 15.46
N LYS A 24 -7.28 5.48 14.75
CA LYS A 24 -8.64 5.86 15.20
C LYS A 24 -9.53 4.65 15.51
N SER A 25 -9.26 3.52 14.86
CA SER A 25 -9.99 2.26 15.06
C SER A 25 -9.37 1.34 16.13
N GLY A 26 -8.37 1.84 16.88
CA GLY A 26 -7.75 1.15 18.01
C GLY A 26 -6.70 0.10 17.61
N TYR A 27 -6.08 0.23 16.44
CA TYR A 27 -4.95 -0.61 16.04
C TYR A 27 -3.63 -0.04 16.54
N ASP A 28 -2.82 -0.85 17.19
CA ASP A 28 -1.39 -0.62 17.34
C ASP A 28 -0.72 -0.78 15.97
N LEU A 29 0.30 0.02 15.67
CA LEU A 29 0.86 0.13 14.33
C LEU A 29 2.36 -0.12 14.28
N LEU A 30 2.79 -0.89 13.26
CA LEU A 30 4.15 -0.85 12.75
C LEU A 30 4.12 -0.16 11.38
N LEU A 31 4.74 1.02 11.30
CA LEU A 31 4.88 1.79 10.07
C LEU A 31 6.28 1.58 9.51
N THR A 32 6.41 1.01 8.30
CA THR A 32 7.72 1.00 7.65
C THR A 32 7.86 2.19 6.72
N TYR A 33 9.10 2.64 6.53
CA TYR A 33 9.44 3.77 5.67
C TYR A 33 10.78 3.54 4.95
N GLY A 34 10.98 4.25 3.85
CA GLY A 34 12.21 4.24 3.07
C GLY A 34 13.02 5.53 3.24
N PRO A 35 13.11 6.39 2.21
CA PRO A 35 13.97 7.59 2.22
C PRO A 35 13.34 8.79 2.95
N ASP A 36 12.51 8.57 3.96
CA ASP A 36 11.87 9.64 4.73
C ASP A 36 12.82 10.23 5.76
N THR A 37 12.71 11.53 5.99
CA THR A 37 13.46 12.21 7.04
C THR A 37 12.92 11.84 8.42
N GLU A 38 13.76 11.96 9.45
CA GLU A 38 13.36 11.71 10.83
C GLU A 38 12.18 12.61 11.27
N GLU A 39 12.16 13.85 10.81
CA GLU A 39 11.06 14.78 11.09
C GLU A 39 9.73 14.29 10.50
N GLU A 40 9.73 13.85 9.25
CA GLU A 40 8.53 13.30 8.59
C GLU A 40 8.02 12.05 9.31
N VAL A 41 8.94 11.17 9.70
CA VAL A 41 8.60 9.95 10.45
C VAL A 41 8.00 10.29 11.80
N ASN A 42 8.64 11.17 12.57
CA ASN A 42 8.16 11.59 13.89
C ASN A 42 6.79 12.27 13.82
N LYS A 43 6.54 13.08 12.79
CA LYS A 43 5.23 13.69 12.54
C LYS A 43 4.16 12.63 12.29
N ALA A 44 4.47 11.63 11.45
CA ALA A 44 3.53 10.54 11.16
C ALA A 44 3.21 9.69 12.39
N VAL A 45 4.23 9.33 13.17
CA VAL A 45 4.08 8.59 14.44
C VAL A 45 3.21 9.38 15.42
N SER A 46 3.50 10.68 15.62
CA SER A 46 2.74 11.53 16.53
C SER A 46 1.28 11.68 16.12
N ALA A 47 1.02 11.81 14.81
CA ALA A 47 -0.35 11.92 14.27
C ALA A 47 -1.19 10.66 14.52
N CYS A 48 -0.56 9.49 14.64
CA CYS A 48 -1.26 8.24 14.95
C CYS A 48 -1.35 8.00 16.46
N SER A 49 -0.26 8.29 17.22
CA SER A 49 -0.20 8.03 18.66
C SER A 49 -1.18 8.88 19.48
N CYS A 50 -1.64 10.03 18.95
CA CYS A 50 -2.62 10.89 19.62
C CYS A 50 -3.97 10.19 19.84
N TYR A 51 -4.23 9.05 19.19
CA TYR A 51 -5.43 8.22 19.41
C TYR A 51 -5.27 7.16 20.51
N GLY A 52 -4.16 7.20 21.28
CA GLY A 52 -3.96 6.31 22.42
C GLY A 52 -3.50 4.90 22.05
N VAL A 53 -2.99 4.69 20.85
CA VAL A 53 -2.44 3.42 20.36
C VAL A 53 -0.91 3.46 20.35
N ASN A 54 -0.28 2.29 20.40
CA ASN A 54 1.17 2.16 20.25
C ASN A 54 1.54 2.24 18.77
N VAL A 55 2.50 3.10 18.44
CA VAL A 55 2.98 3.28 17.06
C VAL A 55 4.50 3.15 17.08
N THR A 56 4.99 2.21 16.29
CA THR A 56 6.43 2.04 16.05
C THR A 56 6.72 2.28 14.58
N SER A 57 7.81 2.98 14.31
CA SER A 57 8.34 3.14 12.96
C SER A 57 9.62 2.32 12.77
N LEU A 58 9.81 1.75 11.57
CA LEU A 58 10.98 0.95 11.23
C LEU A 58 11.46 1.34 9.83
N HIS A 59 12.74 1.72 9.70
CA HIS A 59 13.34 1.92 8.39
C HIS A 59 13.45 0.58 7.66
N ALA A 60 12.76 0.47 6.53
CA ALA A 60 12.70 -0.75 5.73
C ALA A 60 12.39 -0.39 4.26
N ASP A 61 13.42 -0.15 3.49
CA ASP A 61 13.31 0.14 2.05
C ASP A 61 12.86 -1.12 1.29
N ILE A 62 11.76 -1.01 0.57
CA ILE A 62 11.16 -2.10 -0.22
C ILE A 62 12.00 -2.51 -1.43
N SER A 63 12.99 -1.73 -1.83
CA SER A 63 13.98 -2.11 -2.86
C SER A 63 15.12 -2.97 -2.31
N CYS A 64 15.21 -3.14 -0.99
CA CYS A 64 16.26 -3.84 -0.30
C CYS A 64 15.77 -5.16 0.33
N LYS A 65 16.35 -6.30 -0.08
CA LYS A 65 16.01 -7.61 0.51
C LYS A 65 16.25 -7.70 2.02
N LYS A 66 17.27 -6.97 2.53
CA LYS A 66 17.63 -6.98 3.95
C LYS A 66 16.46 -6.49 4.82
N SER A 67 15.67 -5.54 4.35
CA SER A 67 14.57 -4.97 5.13
C SER A 67 13.47 -6.00 5.46
N ILE A 68 13.36 -7.09 4.69
CA ILE A 68 12.48 -8.23 5.02
C ILE A 68 12.93 -8.89 6.32
N ALA A 69 14.24 -9.14 6.46
CA ALA A 69 14.81 -9.72 7.67
C ALA A 69 14.65 -8.77 8.87
N ASP A 70 14.84 -7.47 8.66
CA ASP A 70 14.72 -6.46 9.71
C ASP A 70 13.27 -6.41 10.27
N ILE A 71 12.25 -6.41 9.39
CA ILE A 71 10.83 -6.48 9.80
C ILE A 71 10.54 -7.79 10.53
N THR A 72 11.02 -8.91 9.99
CA THR A 72 10.79 -10.24 10.58
C THR A 72 11.43 -10.36 11.97
N ALA A 73 12.64 -9.85 12.13
CA ALA A 73 13.34 -9.81 13.42
C ALA A 73 12.60 -8.94 14.44
N PHE A 74 12.12 -7.76 14.02
CA PHE A 74 11.32 -6.88 14.88
C PHE A 74 10.05 -7.58 15.36
N LEU A 75 9.25 -8.15 14.47
CA LEU A 75 8.02 -8.85 14.85
C LEU A 75 8.28 -10.05 15.75
N SER A 76 9.41 -10.73 15.56
CA SER A 76 9.82 -11.88 16.41
C SER A 76 10.23 -11.45 17.79
N GLY A 77 11.02 -10.39 17.88
CA GLY A 77 11.56 -9.89 19.17
C GLY A 77 10.45 -9.44 20.14
N TYR A 78 9.35 -8.93 19.61
CA TYR A 78 8.21 -8.48 20.42
C TYR A 78 7.04 -9.47 20.48
N SER A 79 7.19 -10.69 19.92
CA SER A 79 6.12 -11.72 19.87
C SER A 79 4.79 -11.19 19.31
N ILE A 80 4.86 -10.30 18.30
CA ILE A 80 3.70 -9.63 17.74
C ILE A 80 2.91 -10.60 16.83
N HIS A 81 1.58 -10.59 17.01
CA HIS A 81 0.61 -11.22 16.11
C HIS A 81 -0.18 -10.14 15.39
N ILE A 82 -0.33 -10.28 14.07
CA ILE A 82 -0.82 -9.28 13.15
C ILE A 82 -2.30 -9.52 12.81
N ASP A 83 -3.14 -8.50 12.92
CA ASP A 83 -4.54 -8.54 12.48
C ASP A 83 -4.68 -8.05 11.02
N ALA A 84 -3.84 -7.09 10.61
CA ALA A 84 -3.87 -6.54 9.24
C ALA A 84 -2.46 -6.28 8.70
N VAL A 85 -2.24 -6.62 7.43
CA VAL A 85 -1.05 -6.24 6.67
C VAL A 85 -1.48 -5.37 5.49
N VAL A 86 -0.91 -4.17 5.39
CA VAL A 86 -1.15 -3.24 4.29
C VAL A 86 0.15 -3.09 3.48
N PHE A 87 0.17 -3.68 2.30
CA PHE A 87 1.24 -3.49 1.33
C PHE A 87 0.95 -2.24 0.50
N ASN A 88 1.35 -1.08 1.02
CA ASN A 88 1.10 0.21 0.38
C ASN A 88 2.33 0.79 -0.32
N ALA A 89 3.53 0.60 0.22
CA ALA A 89 4.75 1.10 -0.41
C ALA A 89 4.88 0.60 -1.85
N GLY A 90 5.34 1.46 -2.74
CA GLY A 90 5.57 1.13 -4.14
C GLY A 90 6.49 2.13 -4.81
N LEU A 91 7.17 1.69 -5.85
CA LEU A 91 8.05 2.49 -6.67
C LEU A 91 7.49 2.65 -8.07
N THR A 92 7.87 3.73 -8.74
CA THR A 92 7.60 3.98 -10.16
C THR A 92 8.85 4.43 -10.87
N TYR A 93 8.95 4.07 -12.14
CA TYR A 93 10.00 4.54 -13.03
C TYR A 93 9.36 5.00 -14.34
N ARG A 94 9.75 6.16 -14.83
CA ARG A 94 9.18 6.77 -16.03
C ARG A 94 10.28 7.01 -17.03
N GLU A 95 10.17 6.37 -18.20
CA GLU A 95 11.09 6.53 -19.29
C GLU A 95 10.38 6.25 -20.62
N ALA A 96 10.92 6.76 -21.72
CA ALA A 96 10.49 6.40 -23.06
C ALA A 96 10.78 4.91 -23.31
N PHE A 97 9.96 4.24 -24.09
CA PHE A 97 10.06 2.79 -24.28
C PHE A 97 11.45 2.35 -24.75
N GLU A 98 12.04 3.14 -25.64
CA GLU A 98 13.36 2.85 -26.23
C GLU A 98 14.53 3.00 -25.24
N ASN A 99 14.29 3.71 -24.14
CA ASN A 99 15.32 4.03 -23.12
C ASN A 99 15.08 3.34 -21.78
N ILE A 100 14.16 2.39 -21.73
CA ILE A 100 13.90 1.64 -20.48
C ILE A 100 15.15 0.93 -20.03
N ASP A 101 15.63 1.30 -18.83
CA ASP A 101 16.74 0.64 -18.16
C ASP A 101 16.25 -0.71 -17.57
N PRO A 102 16.85 -1.85 -17.96
CA PRO A 102 16.47 -3.15 -17.43
C PRO A 102 16.63 -3.25 -15.90
N ASP A 103 17.65 -2.67 -15.30
CA ASP A 103 17.91 -2.74 -13.86
C ASP A 103 16.83 -1.95 -13.10
N GLU A 104 16.43 -0.78 -13.60
CA GLU A 104 15.31 -0.01 -13.04
C GLU A 104 13.99 -0.74 -13.20
N TYR A 105 13.76 -1.39 -14.34
CA TYR A 105 12.57 -2.21 -14.57
C TYR A 105 12.49 -3.35 -13.54
N GLU A 106 13.57 -4.10 -13.35
CA GLU A 106 13.65 -5.17 -12.36
C GLU A 106 13.50 -4.64 -10.93
N ARG A 107 14.08 -3.48 -10.60
CA ARG A 107 13.94 -2.83 -9.30
C ARG A 107 12.48 -2.52 -8.98
N ILE A 108 11.70 -2.02 -9.97
CA ILE A 108 10.27 -1.78 -9.80
C ILE A 108 9.50 -3.08 -9.52
N PHE A 109 9.80 -4.13 -10.28
CA PHE A 109 9.18 -5.43 -10.07
C PHE A 109 9.54 -6.04 -8.72
N PHE A 110 10.81 -5.93 -8.33
CA PHE A 110 11.22 -6.39 -7.01
C PHE A 110 10.43 -5.66 -5.92
N ALA A 111 10.40 -4.33 -5.92
CA ALA A 111 9.75 -3.54 -4.89
C ALA A 111 8.23 -3.77 -4.84
N ASN A 112 7.56 -3.75 -5.99
CA ASN A 112 6.11 -3.76 -6.05
C ASN A 112 5.49 -5.16 -5.97
N VAL A 113 6.22 -6.20 -6.42
CA VAL A 113 5.69 -7.57 -6.57
C VAL A 113 6.43 -8.58 -5.71
N HIS A 114 7.74 -8.67 -5.84
CA HIS A 114 8.52 -9.73 -5.19
C HIS A 114 8.66 -9.47 -3.68
N TYR A 115 8.94 -8.23 -3.29
CA TYR A 115 9.11 -7.86 -1.90
C TYR A 115 7.88 -8.20 -1.03
N PRO A 116 6.65 -7.84 -1.41
CA PRO A 116 5.46 -8.26 -0.66
C PRO A 116 5.34 -9.78 -0.52
N VAL A 117 5.63 -10.54 -1.58
CA VAL A 117 5.57 -12.00 -1.55
C VAL A 117 6.56 -12.58 -0.56
N PHE A 118 7.83 -12.12 -0.62
CA PHE A 118 8.88 -12.63 0.26
C PHE A 118 8.69 -12.19 1.71
N LEU A 119 8.22 -10.96 1.95
CA LEU A 119 7.86 -10.54 3.30
C LEU A 119 6.69 -11.38 3.83
N LEU A 120 5.62 -11.56 3.05
CA LEU A 120 4.47 -12.37 3.45
C LEU A 120 4.87 -13.80 3.79
N GLN A 121 5.77 -14.41 3.00
CA GLN A 121 6.30 -15.75 3.26
C GLN A 121 6.94 -15.86 4.67
N GLN A 122 7.64 -14.82 5.12
CA GLN A 122 8.29 -14.80 6.44
C GLN A 122 7.32 -14.54 7.59
N ILE A 123 6.25 -13.79 7.35
CA ILE A 123 5.35 -13.32 8.42
C ILE A 123 3.98 -14.01 8.46
N VAL A 124 3.65 -14.86 7.48
CA VAL A 124 2.30 -15.46 7.39
C VAL A 124 1.89 -16.21 8.66
N GLY A 125 2.80 -16.92 9.30
CA GLY A 125 2.55 -17.62 10.56
C GLY A 125 2.30 -16.70 11.77
N ARG A 126 2.49 -15.38 11.62
CA ARG A 126 2.19 -14.36 12.63
C ARG A 126 0.89 -13.64 12.38
N ILE A 127 0.31 -13.78 11.19
CA ILE A 127 -1.00 -13.22 10.89
C ILE A 127 -2.05 -14.10 11.56
N LYS A 128 -2.91 -13.48 12.37
CA LYS A 128 -3.96 -14.20 13.08
C LYS A 128 -4.96 -14.83 12.10
N PRO A 129 -5.59 -15.96 12.46
CA PRO A 129 -6.76 -16.43 11.74
C PRO A 129 -7.82 -15.32 11.67
N ARG A 130 -8.48 -15.16 10.53
CA ARG A 130 -9.39 -14.06 10.17
C ARG A 130 -8.68 -12.71 9.95
N GLY A 131 -7.35 -12.69 9.92
CA GLY A 131 -6.57 -11.53 9.53
C GLY A 131 -6.82 -11.11 8.09
N SER A 132 -6.35 -9.92 7.73
CA SER A 132 -6.55 -9.33 6.41
C SER A 132 -5.25 -8.81 5.82
N ILE A 133 -5.03 -9.10 4.55
CA ILE A 133 -3.96 -8.54 3.72
C ILE A 133 -4.61 -7.64 2.68
N VAL A 134 -4.15 -6.39 2.58
CA VAL A 134 -4.66 -5.45 1.56
C VAL A 134 -3.48 -4.82 0.81
N PHE A 135 -3.52 -4.93 -0.51
CA PHE A 135 -2.52 -4.34 -1.40
C PHE A 135 -2.99 -3.00 -1.97
N THR A 136 -2.06 -2.08 -2.12
CA THR A 136 -2.24 -0.90 -2.97
C THR A 136 -1.88 -1.27 -4.41
N GLY A 137 -2.90 -1.59 -5.20
CA GLY A 137 -2.81 -1.71 -6.64
C GLY A 137 -2.73 -0.34 -7.32
N SER A 138 -3.34 -0.21 -8.48
CA SER A 138 -3.52 1.06 -9.22
C SER A 138 -4.53 0.86 -10.35
N LEU A 139 -5.26 1.92 -10.71
CA LEU A 139 -6.01 1.95 -11.95
C LEU A 139 -5.12 1.65 -13.18
N MET A 140 -3.85 2.06 -13.13
CA MET A 140 -2.86 1.76 -14.18
C MET A 140 -2.53 0.27 -14.34
N GLY A 141 -2.90 -0.58 -13.38
CA GLY A 141 -2.83 -2.04 -13.51
C GLY A 141 -4.07 -2.65 -14.17
N ILE A 142 -5.10 -1.85 -14.46
CA ILE A 142 -6.36 -2.24 -15.12
C ILE A 142 -6.45 -1.56 -16.50
N GLU A 143 -6.30 -0.23 -16.51
CA GLU A 143 -6.38 0.58 -17.72
C GLU A 143 -4.99 0.88 -18.28
N PRO A 144 -4.76 0.76 -19.59
CA PRO A 144 -3.47 1.06 -20.20
C PRO A 144 -3.11 2.53 -20.02
N HIS A 145 -1.83 2.77 -19.76
CA HIS A 145 -1.30 4.09 -19.52
C HIS A 145 0.11 4.26 -20.11
N ALA A 146 0.38 5.35 -20.80
CA ALA A 146 1.65 5.59 -21.51
C ALA A 146 2.77 6.20 -20.63
N SER A 147 2.57 6.40 -19.32
CA SER A 147 3.54 7.14 -18.52
C SER A 147 4.62 6.29 -17.82
N SER A 148 4.37 5.00 -17.62
CA SER A 148 5.31 4.09 -16.94
C SER A 148 4.91 2.65 -17.20
N LEU A 149 5.63 1.99 -18.12
CA LEU A 149 5.36 0.60 -18.47
C LEU A 149 5.56 -0.34 -17.27
N SER A 150 6.73 -0.26 -16.63
CA SER A 150 7.09 -1.11 -15.49
C SER A 150 6.10 -0.99 -14.33
N TYR A 151 5.66 0.24 -14.02
CA TYR A 151 4.67 0.46 -12.96
C TYR A 151 3.31 -0.18 -13.30
N GLY A 152 2.76 0.12 -14.49
CA GLY A 152 1.47 -0.43 -14.91
C GLY A 152 1.47 -1.94 -14.89
N VAL A 153 2.49 -2.58 -15.49
CA VAL A 153 2.62 -4.05 -15.51
C VAL A 153 2.81 -4.62 -14.10
N SER A 154 3.63 -3.97 -13.25
CA SER A 154 3.80 -4.42 -11.86
C SER A 154 2.50 -4.32 -11.05
N LYS A 155 1.67 -3.30 -11.27
CA LYS A 155 0.38 -3.16 -10.58
C LYS A 155 -0.67 -4.15 -11.10
N ALA A 156 -0.65 -4.50 -12.38
CA ALA A 156 -1.43 -5.62 -12.91
C ALA A 156 -0.99 -6.96 -12.27
N ALA A 157 0.31 -7.16 -12.08
CA ALA A 157 0.84 -8.32 -11.36
C ALA A 157 0.37 -8.36 -9.89
N VAL A 158 0.31 -7.21 -9.20
CA VAL A 158 -0.26 -7.10 -7.83
C VAL A 158 -1.74 -7.51 -7.81
N HIS A 159 -2.53 -7.13 -8.81
CA HIS A 159 -3.93 -7.56 -8.92
C HIS A 159 -4.05 -9.07 -9.11
N ALA A 160 -3.23 -9.65 -9.99
CA ALA A 160 -3.17 -11.09 -10.19
C ALA A 160 -2.69 -11.82 -8.92
N LEU A 161 -1.66 -11.28 -8.23
CA LEU A 161 -1.16 -11.79 -6.96
C LEU A 161 -2.26 -11.81 -5.90
N THR A 162 -3.03 -10.74 -5.76
CA THR A 162 -4.15 -10.64 -4.82
C THR A 162 -5.12 -11.82 -4.99
N LYS A 163 -5.56 -12.08 -6.21
CA LYS A 163 -6.51 -13.17 -6.52
C LYS A 163 -5.92 -14.55 -6.26
N ASN A 164 -4.66 -14.78 -6.67
CA ASN A 164 -4.00 -16.05 -6.49
C ASN A 164 -3.72 -16.36 -5.01
N LEU A 165 -3.30 -15.36 -4.24
CA LEU A 165 -3.02 -15.52 -2.80
C LEU A 165 -4.23 -16.01 -1.99
N VAL A 166 -5.47 -15.76 -2.43
CA VAL A 166 -6.66 -16.25 -1.74
C VAL A 166 -6.58 -17.75 -1.45
N LYS A 167 -6.14 -18.55 -2.44
CA LYS A 167 -6.02 -20.01 -2.28
C LYS A 167 -4.87 -20.41 -1.35
N PHE A 168 -3.76 -19.65 -1.38
CA PHE A 168 -2.60 -19.92 -0.52
C PHE A 168 -2.83 -19.46 0.92
N MET A 169 -3.68 -18.46 1.14
CA MET A 169 -4.01 -17.93 2.46
C MET A 169 -5.22 -18.62 3.11
N ALA A 170 -6.02 -19.36 2.33
CA ALA A 170 -7.17 -20.10 2.84
C ALA A 170 -6.84 -21.06 4.01
N PRO A 171 -5.73 -21.85 3.98
CA PRO A 171 -5.36 -22.71 5.10
C PRO A 171 -5.09 -21.96 6.41
N TYR A 172 -4.72 -20.67 6.31
CA TYR A 172 -4.48 -19.80 7.47
C TYR A 172 -5.72 -19.03 7.89
N ASN A 173 -6.83 -19.15 7.15
CA ASN A 173 -8.05 -18.35 7.32
C ASN A 173 -7.76 -16.83 7.26
N ILE A 174 -6.97 -16.40 6.27
CA ILE A 174 -6.58 -15.00 6.03
C ILE A 174 -7.20 -14.54 4.72
N ARG A 175 -7.77 -13.34 4.71
CA ARG A 175 -8.35 -12.70 3.51
C ARG A 175 -7.30 -11.85 2.80
N VAL A 176 -7.40 -11.78 1.48
CA VAL A 176 -6.50 -10.99 0.62
C VAL A 176 -7.32 -10.16 -0.35
N ASN A 177 -7.13 -8.85 -0.33
CA ASN A 177 -7.80 -7.91 -1.24
C ASN A 177 -6.83 -6.85 -1.75
N ALA A 178 -7.24 -6.07 -2.72
CA ALA A 178 -6.51 -4.89 -3.18
C ALA A 178 -7.45 -3.71 -3.42
N ILE A 179 -6.88 -2.52 -3.38
CA ILE A 179 -7.51 -1.29 -3.89
C ILE A 179 -6.76 -0.88 -5.14
N ALA A 180 -7.49 -0.44 -6.16
CA ALA A 180 -6.94 0.17 -7.36
C ALA A 180 -7.29 1.66 -7.39
N PRO A 181 -6.48 2.53 -6.75
CA PRO A 181 -6.72 3.96 -6.76
C PRO A 181 -6.51 4.57 -8.15
N GLY A 182 -7.31 5.59 -8.47
CA GLY A 182 -7.05 6.52 -9.55
C GLY A 182 -6.06 7.61 -9.10
N PHE A 183 -6.43 8.87 -9.29
CA PHE A 183 -5.60 10.02 -8.91
C PHE A 183 -5.90 10.48 -7.49
N VAL A 184 -4.93 10.28 -6.58
CA VAL A 184 -5.03 10.65 -5.16
C VAL A 184 -4.12 11.83 -4.88
N ASP A 185 -4.61 12.86 -4.16
CA ASP A 185 -3.88 14.10 -3.86
C ASP A 185 -2.79 13.89 -2.81
N THR A 186 -1.72 13.24 -3.23
CA THR A 186 -0.52 12.99 -2.43
C THR A 186 0.66 13.81 -2.96
N GLU A 187 1.80 13.78 -2.27
CA GLU A 187 3.04 14.44 -2.73
C GLU A 187 3.42 14.07 -4.17
N TRP A 188 3.10 12.85 -4.63
CA TRP A 188 3.31 12.43 -6.02
C TRP A 188 2.58 13.28 -7.04
N GLN A 189 1.48 13.93 -6.66
CA GLN A 189 0.64 14.74 -7.53
C GLN A 189 0.87 16.24 -7.33
N LYS A 190 1.27 16.66 -6.13
CA LYS A 190 1.42 18.08 -5.78
C LYS A 190 2.48 18.81 -6.62
N ASN A 191 3.53 18.10 -7.02
CA ASN A 191 4.61 18.65 -7.84
C ASN A 191 4.28 18.73 -9.34
N LYS A 192 3.09 18.33 -9.76
CA LYS A 192 2.67 18.48 -11.16
C LYS A 192 2.29 19.94 -11.47
N PRO A 193 2.63 20.45 -12.67
CA PRO A 193 2.13 21.74 -13.15
C PRO A 193 0.60 21.82 -13.04
N GLU A 194 0.09 23.00 -12.71
CA GLU A 194 -1.34 23.23 -12.50
C GLU A 194 -2.19 22.86 -13.72
N GLU A 195 -1.69 23.15 -14.92
CA GLU A 195 -2.34 22.77 -16.17
C GLU A 195 -2.52 21.24 -16.29
N ILE A 196 -1.49 20.48 -15.93
CA ILE A 196 -1.56 19.00 -15.95
C ILE A 196 -2.57 18.52 -14.91
N ARG A 197 -2.60 19.13 -13.72
CA ARG A 197 -3.58 18.80 -12.68
C ARG A 197 -5.01 19.05 -13.17
N ARG A 198 -5.28 20.22 -13.75
CA ARG A 198 -6.60 20.56 -14.33
C ARG A 198 -7.01 19.57 -15.43
N ASN A 199 -6.09 19.21 -16.31
CA ASN A 199 -6.37 18.23 -17.37
C ASN A 199 -6.73 16.85 -16.82
N ILE A 200 -6.12 16.44 -15.69
CA ILE A 200 -6.46 15.20 -15.00
C ILE A 200 -7.85 15.33 -14.35
N GLU A 201 -8.12 16.42 -13.64
CA GLU A 201 -9.41 16.68 -12.97
C GLU A 201 -10.58 16.66 -13.97
N GLN A 202 -10.37 17.25 -15.15
CA GLN A 202 -11.38 17.21 -16.23
C GLN A 202 -11.70 15.80 -16.71
N LYS A 203 -10.79 14.84 -16.56
CA LYS A 203 -10.98 13.43 -16.92
C LYS A 203 -11.58 12.59 -15.77
N ILE A 204 -11.64 13.12 -14.58
CA ILE A 204 -12.30 12.48 -13.44
C ILE A 204 -13.78 12.88 -13.46
N ALA A 205 -14.71 11.94 -13.39
CA ALA A 205 -16.14 12.28 -13.42
C ALA A 205 -16.56 13.15 -12.23
N LEU A 206 -15.93 12.94 -11.05
CA LEU A 206 -16.15 13.78 -9.86
C LEU A 206 -15.42 15.14 -9.93
N GLY A 207 -14.59 15.40 -10.95
CA GLY A 207 -13.94 16.69 -11.20
C GLY A 207 -12.84 17.09 -10.21
N ARG A 208 -12.33 16.16 -9.41
CA ARG A 208 -11.26 16.41 -8.44
C ARG A 208 -10.40 15.18 -8.18
N PHE A 209 -9.24 15.40 -7.64
CA PHE A 209 -8.44 14.32 -7.05
C PHE A 209 -9.14 13.73 -5.81
N CYS A 210 -8.90 12.45 -5.56
CA CYS A 210 -9.32 11.76 -4.35
C CYS A 210 -8.47 12.23 -3.15
N ALA A 211 -9.08 12.49 -2.00
CA ALA A 211 -8.31 12.69 -0.77
C ALA A 211 -7.75 11.36 -0.27
N PRO A 212 -6.52 11.32 0.29
CA PRO A 212 -5.94 10.09 0.85
C PRO A 212 -6.85 9.41 1.89
N GLU A 213 -7.61 10.19 2.65
CA GLU A 213 -8.55 9.74 3.67
C GLU A 213 -9.72 8.93 3.06
N GLU A 214 -10.18 9.31 1.86
CA GLU A 214 -11.23 8.56 1.15
C GLU A 214 -10.74 7.16 0.75
N ILE A 215 -9.46 7.03 0.37
CA ILE A 215 -8.83 5.74 0.11
C ILE A 215 -8.68 4.94 1.42
N ALA A 216 -8.30 5.59 2.52
CA ALA A 216 -8.10 4.94 3.82
C ALA A 216 -9.38 4.28 4.35
N GLU A 217 -10.55 4.88 4.15
CA GLU A 217 -11.84 4.29 4.53
C GLU A 217 -12.12 2.98 3.76
N VAL A 218 -11.71 2.90 2.49
CA VAL A 218 -11.84 1.66 1.69
C VAL A 218 -10.88 0.59 2.19
N PHE A 219 -9.63 0.95 2.58
CA PHE A 219 -8.73 0.02 3.26
C PHE A 219 -9.34 -0.54 4.54
N LYS A 220 -9.88 0.34 5.39
CA LYS A 220 -10.55 -0.07 6.62
C LYS A 220 -11.71 -1.03 6.36
N MET A 221 -12.56 -0.71 5.38
CA MET A 221 -13.67 -1.57 4.97
C MET A 221 -13.15 -2.97 4.57
N LEU A 222 -12.11 -3.08 3.76
CA LEU A 222 -11.55 -4.37 3.35
C LEU A 222 -10.87 -5.13 4.50
N ILE A 223 -10.30 -4.41 5.46
CA ILE A 223 -9.69 -5.00 6.66
C ILE A 223 -10.76 -5.55 7.59
N GLU A 224 -11.85 -4.83 7.83
CA GLU A 224 -12.85 -5.16 8.84
C GLU A 224 -14.01 -5.99 8.32
N ASN A 225 -14.32 -5.95 7.02
CA ASN A 225 -15.36 -6.80 6.43
C ASN A 225 -14.86 -8.24 6.27
N ASN A 226 -15.48 -9.17 6.98
CA ASN A 226 -15.03 -10.57 7.05
C ASN A 226 -15.44 -11.42 5.84
N TYR A 227 -16.16 -10.89 4.86
CA TYR A 227 -16.65 -11.67 3.72
C TYR A 227 -16.11 -11.24 2.36
N ILE A 228 -15.40 -10.11 2.29
CA ILE A 228 -14.72 -9.66 1.07
C ILE A 228 -13.35 -10.34 1.00
N ASN A 229 -13.11 -11.12 -0.07
CA ASN A 229 -11.86 -11.86 -0.27
C ASN A 229 -11.58 -12.07 -1.75
N GLY A 230 -10.39 -11.68 -2.22
CA GLY A 230 -9.97 -11.79 -3.62
C GLY A 230 -10.39 -10.61 -4.48
N GLU A 231 -10.92 -9.52 -3.89
CA GLU A 231 -11.46 -8.39 -4.63
C GLU A 231 -10.41 -7.32 -4.90
N ILE A 232 -10.54 -6.67 -6.06
CA ILE A 232 -9.80 -5.45 -6.42
C ILE A 232 -10.82 -4.32 -6.52
N VAL A 233 -10.87 -3.45 -5.51
CA VAL A 233 -11.80 -2.34 -5.46
C VAL A 233 -11.21 -1.13 -6.17
N VAL A 234 -11.84 -0.72 -7.28
CA VAL A 234 -11.47 0.49 -8.01
C VAL A 234 -12.02 1.72 -7.28
N VAL A 235 -11.14 2.72 -7.05
CA VAL A 235 -11.50 3.98 -6.40
C VAL A 235 -10.87 5.11 -7.21
N ASP A 236 -11.55 5.53 -8.28
CA ASP A 236 -10.99 6.44 -9.30
C ASP A 236 -11.85 7.68 -9.60
N GLY A 237 -12.94 7.86 -8.87
CA GLY A 237 -13.87 8.98 -9.09
C GLY A 237 -14.56 8.94 -10.46
N GLY A 238 -14.62 7.77 -11.09
CA GLY A 238 -15.21 7.57 -12.42
C GLY A 238 -14.26 7.95 -13.57
N TYR A 239 -12.95 7.99 -13.33
CA TYR A 239 -11.96 8.30 -14.36
C TYR A 239 -12.02 7.30 -15.53
N ALA A 240 -12.20 6.02 -15.26
CA ALA A 240 -12.29 4.97 -16.29
C ALA A 240 -13.53 5.07 -17.19
N TYR A 241 -14.52 5.88 -16.82
CA TYR A 241 -15.80 5.99 -17.52
C TYR A 241 -16.05 7.34 -18.23
N LYS A 242 -15.05 8.23 -18.25
CA LYS A 242 -15.21 9.58 -18.82
C LYS A 242 -14.34 9.82 -20.06
#